data_a6a7b10e8be1c60eb501aca75db0acd9
#
_entry.id   a6a7b10e8be1c60eb501aca75db0acd9
#
_cell.length_a   1.000
_cell.length_b   1.000
_cell.length_c   1.000
_cell.angle_alpha   90.00
_cell.angle_beta   90.00
_cell.angle_gamma   90.00
#
_symmetry.space_group_name_H-M   'P 1'
#
loop_
_entity.id
_entity.type
_entity.pdbx_description
1 polymer ?
#
loop_
_entity_poly.entity_id
_entity_poly.type
_entity_poly.pdbx_seq_one_letter_code
_entity_poly.pdbx_strand_id
1 'polypeptide(L)'
;MIDQIARNEKQLGAILRRARRQANLTQETLGSQIHLRQATVSRLEAGEPAVQLSTLMAALAALDLELVVRPRSKGSATEIADLF
;
A
#
# COMPACT_ATOMS: atom_id res chain seq x y z
N MET A 1 -11.44 -0.86 -12.68
CA MET A 1 -10.16 -0.63 -11.98
C MET A 1 -9.53 -1.97 -11.64
N ILE A 2 -8.24 -2.09 -11.82
CA ILE A 2 -7.54 -3.34 -11.58
C ILE A 2 -7.03 -3.35 -10.14
N ASP A 3 -7.33 -4.43 -9.41
CA ASP A 3 -6.80 -4.62 -8.07
C ASP A 3 -5.29 -4.78 -8.12
N GLN A 4 -4.62 -4.24 -7.12
CA GLN A 4 -3.19 -4.40 -6.93
C GLN A 4 -2.97 -5.31 -5.73
N ILE A 5 -2.02 -6.23 -5.86
CA ILE A 5 -1.75 -7.22 -4.82
C ILE A 5 -0.38 -6.95 -4.23
N ALA A 6 -0.33 -6.78 -2.92
CA ALA A 6 0.91 -6.65 -2.17
C ALA A 6 1.09 -7.90 -1.30
N ARG A 7 2.26 -8.52 -1.40
CA ARG A 7 2.59 -9.71 -0.60
C ARG A 7 3.70 -9.44 0.40
N ASN A 8 4.23 -8.24 0.41
CA ASN A 8 5.22 -7.81 1.38
C ASN A 8 5.17 -6.29 1.52
N GLU A 9 5.93 -5.81 2.47
CA GLU A 9 5.94 -4.39 2.82
C GLU A 9 6.42 -3.51 1.67
N LYS A 10 7.41 -3.97 0.91
CA LYS A 10 7.95 -3.18 -0.21
C LYS A 10 6.93 -3.04 -1.33
N GLN A 11 6.22 -4.10 -1.63
CA GLN A 11 5.17 -4.06 -2.65
C GLN A 11 4.04 -3.15 -2.22
N LEU A 12 3.64 -3.22 -0.95
CA LEU A 12 2.61 -2.35 -0.41
C LEU A 12 3.05 -0.89 -0.45
N GLY A 13 4.28 -0.60 -0.05
CA GLY A 13 4.82 0.75 -0.10
C GLY A 13 4.82 1.32 -1.50
N ALA A 14 5.18 0.51 -2.51
CA ALA A 14 5.18 0.94 -3.90
C ALA A 14 3.76 1.26 -4.40
N ILE A 15 2.77 0.47 -3.98
CA ILE A 15 1.37 0.71 -4.33
C ILE A 15 0.90 2.04 -3.73
N LEU A 16 1.21 2.28 -2.47
CA LEU A 16 0.84 3.52 -1.79
C LEU A 16 1.49 4.73 -2.45
N ARG A 17 2.77 4.62 -2.79
CA ARG A 17 3.49 5.69 -3.47
C ARG A 17 2.85 6.03 -4.81
N ARG A 18 2.50 5.03 -5.59
CA ARG A 18 1.85 5.24 -6.87
C ARG A 18 0.51 5.91 -6.70
N ALA A 19 -0.30 5.43 -5.76
CA ALA A 19 -1.62 6.03 -5.48
C ALA A 19 -1.47 7.49 -5.05
N ARG A 20 -0.49 7.78 -4.20
CA ARG A 20 -0.22 9.14 -3.77
C ARG A 20 0.11 10.05 -4.96
N ARG A 21 0.99 9.59 -5.83
CA ARG A 21 1.39 10.36 -7.02
C ARG A 21 0.24 10.57 -7.98
N GLN A 22 -0.60 9.56 -8.16
CA GLN A 22 -1.80 9.68 -8.99
C GLN A 22 -2.79 10.67 -8.42
N ALA A 23 -2.81 10.83 -7.11
CA ALA A 23 -3.63 11.82 -6.43
C ALA A 23 -2.99 13.23 -6.41
N ASN A 24 -1.82 13.39 -7.02
CA ASN A 24 -1.06 14.65 -7.06
C ASN A 24 -0.67 15.15 -5.67
N LEU A 25 -0.38 14.23 -4.77
CA LEU A 25 0.05 14.56 -3.41
C LEU A 25 1.55 14.34 -3.25
N THR A 26 2.20 15.25 -2.51
CA THR A 26 3.56 15.01 -2.03
C THR A 26 3.50 14.16 -0.76
N GLN A 27 4.63 13.60 -0.35
CA GLN A 27 4.71 12.91 0.94
C GLN A 27 4.35 13.85 2.10
N GLU A 28 4.79 15.10 2.02
CA GLU A 28 4.48 16.09 3.03
C GLU A 28 2.98 16.39 3.09
N THR A 29 2.35 16.59 1.95
CA THR A 29 0.91 16.87 1.89
C THR A 29 0.09 15.69 2.42
N LEU A 30 0.44 14.47 2.02
CA LEU A 30 -0.24 13.30 2.55
C LEU A 30 -0.06 13.21 4.06
N GLY A 31 1.16 13.41 4.55
CA GLY A 31 1.44 13.41 5.97
C GLY A 31 0.59 14.43 6.73
N SER A 32 0.46 15.64 6.18
CA SER A 32 -0.38 16.68 6.79
C SER A 32 -1.84 16.25 6.90
N GLN A 33 -2.37 15.58 5.88
CA GLN A 33 -3.76 15.12 5.88
C GLN A 33 -4.03 14.07 6.96
N ILE A 34 -3.04 13.28 7.31
CA ILE A 34 -3.19 12.19 8.28
C ILE A 34 -2.47 12.48 9.60
N HIS A 35 -2.04 13.71 9.79
CA HIS A 35 -1.36 14.17 11.01
C HIS A 35 -0.07 13.40 11.31
N LEU A 36 0.68 13.07 10.26
CA LEU A 36 1.95 12.37 10.36
C LEU A 36 3.04 13.17 9.66
N ARG A 37 4.27 12.95 10.08
CA ARG A 37 5.43 13.60 9.49
C ARG A 37 5.73 13.00 8.11
N GLN A 38 6.32 13.81 7.23
CA GLN A 38 6.77 13.33 5.93
C GLN A 38 7.69 12.11 6.05
N ALA A 39 8.58 12.10 7.06
CA ALA A 39 9.49 10.98 7.26
C ALA A 39 8.75 9.66 7.51
N THR A 40 7.60 9.72 8.19
CA THR A 40 6.77 8.53 8.43
C THR A 40 6.17 8.03 7.12
N VAL A 41 5.66 8.92 6.29
CA VAL A 41 5.14 8.57 4.96
C VAL A 41 6.25 7.98 4.10
N SER A 42 7.44 8.58 4.13
CA SER A 42 8.59 8.10 3.39
C SER A 42 8.96 6.66 3.78
N ARG A 43 8.97 6.36 5.08
CA ARG A 43 9.28 5.01 5.57
C ARG A 43 8.20 4.00 5.17
N LEU A 44 6.93 4.39 5.23
CA LEU A 44 5.84 3.55 4.79
C LEU A 44 5.99 3.19 3.31
N GLU A 45 6.28 4.16 2.47
CA GLU A 45 6.45 3.94 1.03
C GLU A 45 7.71 3.15 0.70
N ALA A 46 8.73 3.23 1.55
CA ALA A 46 9.94 2.44 1.40
C ALA A 46 9.76 0.99 1.83
N GLY A 47 8.64 0.66 2.45
CA GLY A 47 8.36 -0.70 2.89
C GLY A 47 9.05 -1.10 4.17
N GLU A 48 9.29 -0.15 5.07
CA GLU A 48 9.89 -0.48 6.36
C GLU A 48 8.94 -1.31 7.22
N PRO A 49 9.41 -2.45 7.77
CA PRO A 49 8.52 -3.34 8.52
C PRO A 49 8.02 -2.77 9.85
N ALA A 50 8.73 -1.80 10.41
CA ALA A 50 8.40 -1.25 11.73
C ALA A 50 7.29 -0.19 11.70
N VAL A 51 6.70 0.08 10.56
CA VAL A 51 5.61 1.05 10.46
C VAL A 51 4.37 0.52 11.19
N GLN A 52 3.73 1.38 11.97
CA GLN A 52 2.54 1.00 12.72
C GLN A 52 1.35 0.73 11.79
N LEU A 53 0.55 -0.26 12.15
CA LEU A 53 -0.67 -0.59 11.39
C LEU A 53 -1.61 0.61 11.29
N SER A 54 -1.73 1.40 12.35
CA SER A 54 -2.57 2.60 12.34
C SER A 54 -2.12 3.60 11.28
N THR A 55 -0.82 3.72 11.06
CA THR A 55 -0.26 4.58 10.00
C THR A 55 -0.68 4.08 8.63
N LEU A 56 -0.57 2.78 8.41
CA LEU A 56 -1.01 2.17 7.16
C LEU A 56 -2.49 2.43 6.91
N MET A 57 -3.33 2.20 7.90
CA MET A 57 -4.78 2.37 7.75
C MET A 57 -5.13 3.82 7.46
N ALA A 58 -4.46 4.77 8.12
CA ALA A 58 -4.68 6.20 7.85
C ALA A 58 -4.29 6.57 6.43
N ALA A 59 -3.16 6.06 5.95
CA ALA A 59 -2.70 6.32 4.58
C ALA A 59 -3.67 5.75 3.54
N LEU A 60 -4.14 4.53 3.75
CA LEU A 60 -5.12 3.91 2.86
C LEU A 60 -6.39 4.76 2.77
N ALA A 61 -6.92 5.18 3.91
CA ALA A 61 -8.13 6.00 3.94
C ALA A 61 -7.93 7.33 3.20
N ALA A 62 -6.79 7.98 3.41
CA ALA A 62 -6.50 9.26 2.76
C ALA A 62 -6.35 9.12 1.25
N LEU A 63 -5.93 7.96 0.78
CA LEU A 63 -5.74 7.67 -0.65
C LEU A 63 -6.95 6.99 -1.29
N ASP A 64 -8.04 6.89 -0.55
CA ASP A 64 -9.27 6.24 -1.01
C ASP A 64 -9.03 4.77 -1.40
N LEU A 65 -8.20 4.11 -0.62
CA LEU A 65 -7.89 2.69 -0.76
C LEU A 65 -8.43 1.93 0.44
N GLU A 66 -8.63 0.63 0.26
CA GLU A 66 -9.07 -0.24 1.34
C GLU A 66 -8.22 -1.49 1.41
N LEU A 67 -8.17 -2.09 2.58
CA LEU A 67 -7.48 -3.33 2.80
C LEU A 67 -8.47 -4.48 2.67
N VAL A 68 -8.16 -5.46 1.82
CA VAL A 68 -8.98 -6.65 1.63
C VAL A 68 -8.20 -7.86 2.11
N VAL A 69 -8.83 -8.69 2.92
CA VAL A 69 -8.23 -9.94 3.39
C VAL A 69 -8.93 -11.08 2.68
N ARG A 70 -8.15 -11.88 1.97
CA ARG A 70 -8.67 -13.02 1.21
C ARG A 70 -7.61 -14.12 1.21
N PRO A 71 -7.99 -15.36 0.91
CA PRO A 71 -6.98 -16.40 0.74
C PRO A 71 -5.95 -15.97 -0.30
N ARG A 72 -4.68 -16.27 -0.04
CA ARG A 72 -3.60 -15.88 -0.94
C ARG A 72 -3.85 -16.50 -2.30
N SER A 73 -3.95 -15.65 -3.33
CA SER A 73 -4.08 -16.12 -4.69
C SER A 73 -2.76 -16.67 -5.17
N LYS A 74 -2.79 -17.67 -6.01
CA LYS A 74 -1.59 -18.20 -6.64
C LYS A 74 -1.23 -17.46 -7.90
N GLY A 75 -2.00 -16.53 -8.33
CA GLY A 75 -1.71 -15.43 -9.22
C GLY A 75 -1.12 -15.72 -10.58
N SER A 76 -0.52 -16.86 -10.81
CA SER A 76 0.10 -17.16 -12.10
C SER A 76 -0.66 -18.26 -12.82
N ALA A 77 -0.60 -18.24 -14.16
CA ALA A 77 -1.19 -19.28 -14.96
C ALA A 77 -0.57 -20.66 -14.63
N THR A 78 0.71 -20.68 -14.30
CA THR A 78 1.39 -21.92 -13.92
C THR A 78 0.78 -22.52 -12.66
N GLU A 79 0.57 -21.69 -11.65
CA GLU A 79 -0.04 -22.15 -10.41
C GLU A 79 -1.47 -22.59 -10.60
N ILE A 80 -2.21 -21.93 -11.47
CA ILE A 80 -3.57 -22.33 -11.82
C ILE A 80 -3.55 -23.71 -12.47
N ALA A 81 -2.60 -23.94 -13.37
CA ALA A 81 -2.45 -25.23 -14.01
C ALA A 81 -2.14 -26.34 -13.00
N ASP A 82 -1.38 -26.02 -11.96
CA ASP A 82 -1.02 -26.98 -10.92
C ASP A 82 -2.22 -27.40 -10.06
N LEU A 83 -3.30 -26.66 -10.10
CA LEU A 83 -4.52 -26.99 -9.36
C LEU A 83 -5.35 -28.05 -10.05
N PHE A 84 -5.05 -28.35 -11.28
CA PHE A 84 -5.74 -29.32 -12.08
C PHE A 84 -4.81 -30.48 -12.42
#